data_a4e5e216c48c64828aec9c7f2923cbf5
#
_entry.id   a4e5e216c48c64828aec9c7f2923cbf5
#
_cell.length_a   1.000
_cell.length_b   1.000
_cell.length_c   1.000
_cell.angle_alpha   90.00
_cell.angle_beta   90.00
_cell.angle_gamma   90.00
#
_symmetry.space_group_name_H-M   'P 1'
#
loop_
_entity.id
_entity.type
_entity.pdbx_description
1 polymer ?
#
loop_
_entity_poly.entity_id
_entity_poly.type
_entity_poly.pdbx_seq_one_letter_code
_entity_poly.pdbx_strand_id
1 'polypeptide(L)'
;MVFLPAQRKSRGNFRSDGHLAMPAVQLQPERTGRARSRALEVKSSMSVDHQLPASTREPMHGSRDAHRDAEHTPGAISTLSGRALQPNSGIPLDLHWVRDVQANTSAIERRVQSQVARRSVKKEWQAAWLLRAITCMDLTTLSGDDTDDRVRRLCAKARQPIQNDLVRKLGIEELDVKVAAVCVYHTFIETALQTLEGSGVRVAAVSTGFPAGLSPLAERVAEIRRSVEAGAHEIDVVITRGYVFGGRWQALYDEVAAFKQACGNAHMKVILGTGDLLTLRNVARASLVAMMAGADFIKTSTGKEPTNATLPVGLVMTRAIREYAEQTGMSVGFKAAGGLRTAKQSTDWLAMMKEELGLSWTRSELFRFGASSLLGDIERQLEHHATGRYSAEYRHPIA
;
A
#
# COMPACT_ATOMS: atom_id res chain seq x y z
N MET A 1 41.86 37.59 -14.12
CA MET A 1 43.23 37.52 -13.61
C MET A 1 43.31 36.26 -12.78
N VAL A 2 43.93 35.28 -13.16
CA VAL A 2 45.20 34.66 -13.43
C VAL A 2 45.01 33.18 -13.20
N PHE A 3 44.99 32.40 -14.24
CA PHE A 3 45.83 31.32 -14.71
C PHE A 3 45.83 29.98 -13.96
N LEU A 4 45.44 28.94 -14.68
CA LEU A 4 45.82 27.53 -14.62
C LEU A 4 47.37 27.31 -14.71
N PRO A 5 47.93 26.10 -14.44
CA PRO A 5 48.06 25.20 -15.56
C PRO A 5 47.90 23.69 -15.29
N ALA A 6 47.73 22.98 -16.42
CA ALA A 6 47.70 21.53 -16.57
C ALA A 6 49.10 20.90 -16.73
N GLN A 7 49.19 19.59 -16.47
CA GLN A 7 50.08 18.62 -17.16
C GLN A 7 49.65 17.19 -16.83
N ARG A 8 49.32 16.34 -17.72
CA ARG A 8 49.89 15.57 -18.85
C ARG A 8 50.63 14.28 -18.43
N LYS A 9 50.04 13.17 -18.89
CA LYS A 9 50.56 11.95 -19.50
C LYS A 9 51.38 10.93 -18.69
N SER A 10 50.92 9.65 -18.76
CA SER A 10 51.71 8.64 -19.50
C SER A 10 50.87 7.41 -19.84
N ARG A 11 51.12 6.93 -21.07
CA ARG A 11 50.57 5.70 -21.70
C ARG A 11 51.41 4.52 -21.23
N GLY A 12 50.78 3.35 -21.11
CA GLY A 12 51.47 2.07 -21.05
C GLY A 12 50.62 1.00 -21.74
N ASN A 13 51.04 0.66 -22.96
CA ASN A 13 50.59 -0.53 -23.68
C ASN A 13 51.12 -1.78 -23.03
N PHE A 14 50.30 -2.83 -22.92
CA PHE A 14 50.80 -4.21 -23.00
C PHE A 14 49.86 -5.10 -23.80
N ARG A 15 50.49 -5.90 -24.66
CA ARG A 15 49.90 -6.78 -25.69
C ARG A 15 49.41 -8.11 -25.10
N SER A 16 48.36 -8.61 -25.68
CA SER A 16 48.03 -9.97 -26.20
C SER A 16 48.82 -11.18 -25.69
N ASP A 17 48.08 -12.23 -25.41
CA ASP A 17 48.10 -13.60 -25.87
C ASP A 17 47.81 -14.60 -24.71
N GLY A 18 46.90 -15.52 -24.96
CA GLY A 18 46.66 -16.64 -24.06
C GLY A 18 45.29 -17.33 -24.24
N HIS A 19 45.12 -18.04 -25.38
CA HIS A 19 44.07 -19.04 -25.51
C HIS A 19 44.22 -20.13 -24.43
N LEU A 20 43.16 -20.34 -23.64
CA LEU A 20 42.97 -21.59 -22.90
C LEU A 20 41.61 -22.16 -23.26
N ALA A 21 41.64 -23.27 -24.00
CA ALA A 21 40.48 -24.08 -24.35
C ALA A 21 39.97 -24.79 -23.10
N MET A 22 38.65 -24.74 -22.87
CA MET A 22 37.96 -25.59 -21.90
C MET A 22 37.36 -26.84 -22.61
N PRO A 23 37.36 -28.01 -21.98
CA PRO A 23 36.89 -29.25 -22.60
C PRO A 23 35.38 -29.34 -22.62
N ALA A 24 34.85 -29.92 -23.70
CA ALA A 24 33.46 -30.24 -23.90
C ALA A 24 32.98 -31.28 -22.89
N VAL A 25 31.92 -30.94 -22.12
CA VAL A 25 31.18 -31.89 -21.30
C VAL A 25 30.04 -32.47 -22.13
N GLN A 26 30.10 -33.75 -22.42
CA GLN A 26 29.02 -34.53 -23.02
C GLN A 26 27.84 -34.61 -22.07
N LEU A 27 26.70 -34.11 -22.50
CA LEU A 27 25.39 -34.27 -21.83
C LEU A 27 24.78 -35.63 -22.27
N GLN A 28 24.62 -36.55 -21.34
CA GLN A 28 23.76 -37.70 -21.48
C GLN A 28 22.29 -37.29 -21.26
N PRO A 29 21.31 -37.90 -21.95
CA PRO A 29 19.89 -37.58 -21.81
C PRO A 29 19.34 -38.23 -20.53
N GLU A 30 18.89 -37.42 -19.57
CA GLU A 30 18.13 -37.91 -18.43
C GLU A 30 16.64 -38.01 -18.74
N ARG A 31 16.09 -39.06 -18.19
CA ARG A 31 14.75 -39.62 -18.33
C ARG A 31 13.64 -38.63 -18.04
N THR A 32 12.62 -38.60 -18.89
CA THR A 32 11.33 -37.98 -18.71
C THR A 32 10.62 -38.48 -17.45
N GLY A 33 10.71 -37.69 -16.37
CA GLY A 33 9.86 -37.86 -15.18
C GLY A 33 8.61 -36.97 -15.30
N ARG A 34 7.43 -37.60 -15.34
CA ARG A 34 6.13 -36.91 -15.31
C ARG A 34 6.03 -35.99 -14.10
N ALA A 35 6.08 -34.70 -14.32
CA ALA A 35 5.66 -33.70 -13.33
C ALA A 35 4.12 -33.77 -13.23
N ARG A 36 3.61 -34.33 -12.15
CA ARG A 36 2.20 -34.20 -11.78
C ARG A 36 1.99 -32.75 -11.37
N SER A 37 1.19 -32.02 -12.13
CA SER A 37 0.66 -30.71 -11.73
C SER A 37 -0.17 -30.91 -10.46
N ARG A 38 0.33 -30.43 -9.33
CA ARG A 38 -0.49 -30.20 -8.15
C ARG A 38 -1.21 -28.88 -8.36
N ALA A 39 -2.46 -28.95 -8.75
CA ALA A 39 -3.37 -27.82 -8.65
C ALA A 39 -3.39 -27.34 -7.19
N LEU A 40 -3.21 -26.04 -7.00
CA LEU A 40 -3.42 -25.40 -5.71
C LEU A 40 -4.93 -25.51 -5.38
N GLU A 41 -5.31 -26.48 -4.56
CA GLU A 41 -6.62 -26.48 -3.92
C GLU A 41 -6.66 -25.32 -2.89
N VAL A 42 -6.80 -24.08 -3.39
CA VAL A 42 -7.26 -22.95 -2.60
C VAL A 42 -8.78 -22.97 -2.60
N LYS A 43 -9.36 -24.13 -2.28
CA LYS A 43 -10.78 -24.19 -1.95
C LYS A 43 -10.96 -23.69 -0.53
N SER A 44 -11.59 -22.53 -0.41
CA SER A 44 -12.56 -22.16 0.64
C SER A 44 -12.31 -22.72 2.06
N SER A 45 -11.09 -22.64 2.61
CA SER A 45 -10.88 -22.96 4.02
C SER A 45 -10.71 -21.70 4.90
N MET A 46 -11.45 -20.64 4.60
CA MET A 46 -11.56 -19.45 5.44
C MET A 46 -12.87 -19.41 6.23
N SER A 47 -13.53 -20.57 6.41
CA SER A 47 -14.65 -20.71 7.36
C SER A 47 -14.24 -21.77 8.39
N VAL A 48 -13.72 -21.34 9.50
CA VAL A 48 -13.66 -22.14 10.72
C VAL A 48 -14.77 -21.66 11.63
N ASP A 49 -15.95 -22.22 11.47
CA ASP A 49 -17.04 -22.16 12.42
C ASP A 49 -16.67 -23.02 13.64
N HIS A 50 -16.45 -22.39 14.77
CA HIS A 50 -16.54 -23.05 16.06
C HIS A 50 -18.00 -23.01 16.52
N GLN A 51 -18.72 -24.09 16.29
CA GLN A 51 -20.00 -24.35 16.93
C GLN A 51 -19.79 -24.59 18.44
N LEU A 52 -20.44 -23.80 19.27
CA LEU A 52 -20.75 -24.10 20.64
C LEU A 52 -22.24 -24.49 20.76
N PRO A 53 -22.64 -25.38 21.66
CA PRO A 53 -23.90 -26.11 21.59
C PRO A 53 -25.13 -25.27 21.99
N ALA A 54 -26.24 -25.62 21.36
CA ALA A 54 -27.56 -25.05 21.53
C ALA A 54 -28.12 -25.24 22.95
N SER A 55 -28.72 -24.20 23.49
CA SER A 55 -29.68 -24.26 24.58
C SER A 55 -31.05 -23.76 24.07
N THR A 56 -32.00 -24.64 24.18
CA THR A 56 -33.40 -24.55 23.82
C THR A 56 -34.15 -23.43 24.60
N ARG A 57 -34.96 -22.64 23.88
CA ARG A 57 -36.28 -22.15 24.34
C ARG A 57 -37.13 -21.70 23.14
N GLU A 58 -38.37 -22.14 23.16
CA GLU A 58 -39.43 -22.01 22.16
C GLU A 58 -40.13 -20.62 22.12
N PRO A 59 -41.14 -20.41 21.23
CA PRO A 59 -41.33 -19.17 20.45
C PRO A 59 -42.50 -18.32 20.97
N MET A 60 -42.50 -17.03 20.60
CA MET A 60 -43.74 -16.23 20.60
C MET A 60 -43.94 -15.51 19.27
N HIS A 61 -45.17 -15.61 18.82
CA HIS A 61 -45.76 -15.04 17.60
C HIS A 61 -45.75 -13.51 17.52
N GLY A 62 -45.66 -13.01 16.30
CA GLY A 62 -46.28 -11.73 15.99
C GLY A 62 -45.74 -10.95 14.80
N SER A 63 -46.48 -11.08 13.67
CA SER A 63 -46.87 -9.98 12.79
C SER A 63 -45.95 -9.52 11.62
N ARG A 64 -46.59 -9.51 10.51
CA ARG A 64 -46.28 -9.29 9.08
C ARG A 64 -45.79 -7.88 8.72
N ASP A 65 -45.12 -7.91 7.54
CA ASP A 65 -45.05 -6.88 6.50
C ASP A 65 -44.23 -5.60 6.75
N ALA A 66 -43.09 -5.56 6.06
CA ALA A 66 -42.77 -4.47 5.11
C ALA A 66 -41.48 -4.83 4.33
N HIS A 67 -41.66 -5.21 3.07
CA HIS A 67 -40.60 -5.07 2.06
C HIS A 67 -40.20 -3.59 2.00
N ARG A 68 -38.96 -3.28 2.30
CA ARG A 68 -38.29 -2.06 1.87
C ARG A 68 -36.96 -2.48 1.26
N ASP A 69 -36.85 -2.18 -0.01
CA ASP A 69 -35.64 -2.28 -0.80
C ASP A 69 -34.48 -1.57 -0.05
N ALA A 70 -33.54 -2.36 0.43
CA ALA A 70 -32.32 -1.82 0.98
C ALA A 70 -31.46 -1.39 -0.21
N GLU A 71 -31.46 -0.09 -0.51
CA GLU A 71 -30.48 0.53 -1.38
C GLU A 71 -29.08 0.11 -0.93
N HIS A 72 -28.35 -0.47 -1.87
CA HIS A 72 -26.97 -0.89 -1.71
C HIS A 72 -26.10 0.36 -1.47
N THR A 73 -25.80 0.68 -0.22
CA THR A 73 -24.84 1.74 0.12
C THR A 73 -23.44 1.17 -0.10
N PRO A 74 -22.67 1.66 -1.08
CA PRO A 74 -21.29 1.18 -1.28
C PRO A 74 -20.44 1.73 -0.15
N GLY A 75 -19.90 0.89 0.73
CA GLY A 75 -18.89 1.30 1.67
C GLY A 75 -18.80 0.59 3.02
N ALA A 76 -19.68 -0.32 3.36
CA ALA A 76 -19.56 -1.04 4.62
C ALA A 76 -18.53 -2.17 4.53
N ILE A 77 -17.43 -2.06 5.27
CA ILE A 77 -16.38 -3.07 5.37
C ILE A 77 -16.70 -3.93 6.60
N SER A 78 -16.76 -5.27 6.40
CA SER A 78 -17.05 -6.21 7.49
C SER A 78 -15.81 -6.45 8.35
N THR A 79 -15.93 -6.34 9.67
CA THR A 79 -14.91 -6.74 10.64
C THR A 79 -14.91 -8.26 10.85
N LEU A 80 -13.88 -8.80 11.51
CA LEU A 80 -13.84 -10.20 11.96
C LEU A 80 -14.98 -10.55 12.92
N SER A 81 -15.59 -9.55 13.56
CA SER A 81 -16.75 -9.70 14.47
C SER A 81 -18.10 -9.55 13.75
N GLY A 82 -18.13 -9.45 12.43
CA GLY A 82 -19.35 -9.23 11.65
C GLY A 82 -19.94 -7.83 11.75
N ARG A 83 -19.32 -6.91 12.48
CA ARG A 83 -19.72 -5.51 12.54
C ARG A 83 -19.22 -4.78 11.29
N ALA A 84 -20.10 -4.04 10.61
CA ALA A 84 -19.70 -3.14 9.53
C ALA A 84 -18.74 -2.07 10.07
N LEU A 85 -17.61 -1.90 9.39
CA LEU A 85 -16.66 -0.82 9.72
C LEU A 85 -17.30 0.52 9.37
N GLN A 86 -17.29 1.45 10.32
CA GLN A 86 -17.80 2.80 10.09
C GLN A 86 -16.72 3.63 9.36
N PRO A 87 -17.12 4.36 8.28
CA PRO A 87 -16.22 5.35 7.67
C PRO A 87 -15.75 6.38 8.69
N ASN A 88 -14.57 6.93 8.51
CA ASN A 88 -14.06 7.96 9.41
C ASN A 88 -14.70 9.32 9.09
N SER A 89 -15.64 9.75 9.91
CA SER A 89 -16.22 11.10 9.85
C SER A 89 -15.38 12.15 10.57
N GLY A 90 -14.33 11.73 11.28
CA GLY A 90 -13.58 12.58 12.19
C GLY A 90 -14.29 12.84 13.50
N ILE A 91 -13.54 13.44 14.43
CA ILE A 91 -14.02 13.92 15.73
C ILE A 91 -13.40 15.28 16.01
N PRO A 92 -13.95 16.10 16.93
CA PRO A 92 -13.27 17.33 17.38
C PRO A 92 -11.85 17.04 17.88
N LEU A 93 -10.93 17.98 17.67
CA LEU A 93 -9.55 17.87 18.12
C LEU A 93 -9.49 17.74 19.63
N ASP A 94 -8.95 16.64 20.14
CA ASP A 94 -8.61 16.44 21.55
C ASP A 94 -7.12 16.68 21.77
N LEU A 95 -6.78 17.88 22.21
CA LEU A 95 -5.38 18.27 22.51
C LEU A 95 -4.81 17.53 23.72
N HIS A 96 -5.65 17.05 24.65
CA HIS A 96 -5.19 16.27 25.80
C HIS A 96 -4.67 14.93 25.31
N TRP A 97 -5.48 14.21 24.53
CA TRP A 97 -5.06 12.95 23.91
C TRP A 97 -3.78 13.09 23.08
N VAL A 98 -3.68 14.11 22.22
CA VAL A 98 -2.46 14.37 21.43
C VAL A 98 -1.23 14.61 22.31
N ARG A 99 -1.36 15.33 23.44
CA ARG A 99 -0.24 15.61 24.35
C ARG A 99 0.21 14.36 25.11
N ASP A 100 -0.70 13.48 25.46
CA ASP A 100 -0.44 12.29 26.25
C ASP A 100 0.20 11.16 25.46
N VAL A 101 0.21 11.22 24.12
CA VAL A 101 0.87 10.25 23.27
C VAL A 101 2.32 10.01 23.70
N GLN A 102 2.63 8.74 23.94
CA GLN A 102 3.98 8.28 24.24
C GLN A 102 4.46 7.29 23.16
N ALA A 103 5.75 7.33 22.85
CA ALA A 103 6.39 6.38 21.94
C ALA A 103 7.74 5.94 22.53
N ASN A 104 7.80 4.71 22.98
CA ASN A 104 9.05 4.11 23.46
C ASN A 104 9.81 3.50 22.28
N THR A 105 10.77 4.23 21.73
CA THR A 105 11.54 3.85 20.54
C THR A 105 12.19 2.47 20.69
N SER A 106 12.89 2.21 21.80
CA SER A 106 13.57 0.93 22.02
C SER A 106 12.59 -0.27 22.11
N ALA A 107 11.41 -0.06 22.69
CA ALA A 107 10.38 -1.11 22.72
C ALA A 107 9.78 -1.37 21.34
N ILE A 108 9.57 -0.32 20.55
CA ILE A 108 9.08 -0.40 19.18
C ILE A 108 10.08 -1.15 18.29
N GLU A 109 11.36 -0.80 18.34
CA GLU A 109 12.42 -1.45 17.56
C GLU A 109 12.55 -2.93 17.90
N ARG A 110 12.58 -3.28 19.20
CA ARG A 110 12.60 -4.69 19.65
C ARG A 110 11.37 -5.47 19.17
N ARG A 111 10.19 -4.86 19.21
CA ARG A 111 8.95 -5.49 18.73
C ARG A 111 9.03 -5.80 17.25
N VAL A 112 9.47 -4.84 16.43
CA VAL A 112 9.66 -5.02 14.98
C VAL A 112 10.67 -6.11 14.69
N GLN A 113 11.84 -6.08 15.32
CA GLN A 113 12.86 -7.11 15.16
C GLN A 113 12.32 -8.51 15.49
N SER A 114 11.59 -8.62 16.59
CA SER A 114 10.95 -9.87 17.01
C SER A 114 9.91 -10.35 15.99
N GLN A 115 9.10 -9.46 15.40
CA GLN A 115 8.12 -9.83 14.37
C GLN A 115 8.80 -10.39 13.12
N VAL A 116 9.77 -9.66 12.58
CA VAL A 116 10.49 -10.07 11.35
C VAL A 116 11.23 -11.40 11.55
N ALA A 117 11.84 -11.61 12.73
CA ALA A 117 12.57 -12.84 13.03
C ALA A 117 11.65 -14.07 13.21
N ARG A 118 10.45 -13.88 13.73
CA ARG A 118 9.51 -14.98 14.04
C ARG A 118 8.57 -15.33 12.87
N ARG A 119 8.38 -14.44 11.93
CA ARG A 119 7.41 -14.60 10.85
C ARG A 119 8.11 -14.90 9.54
N SER A 120 8.11 -16.18 9.18
CA SER A 120 8.58 -16.66 7.89
C SER A 120 7.42 -17.34 7.19
N VAL A 121 6.93 -16.71 6.13
CA VAL A 121 5.89 -17.28 5.28
C VAL A 121 6.56 -18.01 4.12
N LYS A 122 6.20 -19.27 3.88
CA LYS A 122 6.86 -20.13 2.89
C LYS A 122 5.85 -20.86 2.02
N LYS A 123 6.31 -21.33 0.86
CA LYS A 123 5.57 -22.16 -0.09
C LYS A 123 4.22 -21.53 -0.50
N GLU A 124 3.16 -22.30 -0.46
CA GLU A 124 1.79 -21.92 -0.87
C GLU A 124 1.28 -20.70 -0.09
N TRP A 125 1.57 -20.64 1.21
CA TRP A 125 1.22 -19.48 2.03
C TRP A 125 1.95 -18.21 1.59
N GLN A 126 3.20 -18.31 1.17
CA GLN A 126 3.94 -17.18 0.63
C GLN A 126 3.29 -16.69 -0.66
N ALA A 127 2.96 -17.59 -1.59
CA ALA A 127 2.29 -17.24 -2.83
C ALA A 127 0.94 -16.54 -2.55
N ALA A 128 0.11 -17.08 -1.63
CA ALA A 128 -1.16 -16.46 -1.25
C ALA A 128 -0.99 -15.05 -0.66
N TRP A 129 0.02 -14.84 0.21
CA TRP A 129 0.30 -13.52 0.77
C TRP A 129 0.86 -12.54 -0.25
N LEU A 130 1.62 -13.01 -1.24
CA LEU A 130 2.10 -12.19 -2.35
C LEU A 130 0.96 -11.77 -3.29
N LEU A 131 0.01 -12.66 -3.58
CA LEU A 131 -1.22 -12.31 -4.30
C LEU A 131 -2.03 -11.26 -3.50
N ARG A 132 -2.16 -11.44 -2.19
CA ARG A 132 -2.78 -10.44 -1.31
C ARG A 132 -2.05 -9.09 -1.37
N ALA A 133 -0.72 -9.08 -1.40
CA ALA A 133 0.06 -7.85 -1.53
C ALA A 133 -0.23 -7.11 -2.84
N ILE A 134 -0.40 -7.83 -3.96
CA ILE A 134 -0.79 -7.24 -5.23
C ILE A 134 -2.15 -6.54 -5.12
N THR A 135 -3.14 -7.19 -4.52
CA THR A 135 -4.49 -6.60 -4.37
C THR A 135 -4.53 -5.38 -3.46
N CYS A 136 -3.49 -5.16 -2.64
CA CYS A 136 -3.34 -3.97 -1.79
C CYS A 136 -2.44 -2.90 -2.41
N MET A 137 -2.04 -3.00 -3.67
CA MET A 137 -1.08 -2.09 -4.25
C MET A 137 -1.75 -0.86 -4.88
N ASP A 138 -1.25 0.34 -4.55
CA ASP A 138 -1.44 1.55 -5.34
C ASP A 138 -0.23 1.64 -6.28
N LEU A 139 -0.40 1.17 -7.51
CA LEU A 139 0.67 1.15 -8.50
C LEU A 139 0.95 2.59 -8.95
N THR A 140 2.16 3.07 -8.68
CA THR A 140 2.44 4.51 -8.61
C THR A 140 3.45 4.95 -9.65
N THR A 141 3.16 6.04 -10.39
CA THR A 141 4.15 6.84 -11.10
C THR A 141 3.96 8.31 -10.74
N LEU A 142 5.04 8.96 -10.28
CA LEU A 142 5.05 10.36 -9.82
C LEU A 142 6.38 11.00 -10.23
N SER A 143 6.73 10.84 -11.50
CA SER A 143 7.93 11.40 -12.10
C SER A 143 7.58 12.69 -12.83
N GLY A 144 8.48 13.67 -12.82
CA GLY A 144 8.24 14.93 -13.52
C GLY A 144 8.27 14.80 -15.06
N ASP A 145 8.74 13.65 -15.55
CA ASP A 145 8.80 13.27 -16.97
C ASP A 145 7.74 12.24 -17.37
N ASP A 146 6.72 12.03 -16.52
CA ASP A 146 5.61 11.13 -16.86
C ASP A 146 4.85 11.64 -18.10
N THR A 147 4.37 10.69 -18.90
CA THR A 147 3.58 10.93 -20.10
C THR A 147 2.30 10.10 -20.08
N ASP A 148 1.29 10.49 -20.87
CA ASP A 148 0.06 9.72 -21.02
C ASP A 148 0.34 8.26 -21.39
N ASP A 149 1.30 8.01 -22.28
CA ASP A 149 1.64 6.64 -22.69
C ASP A 149 2.27 5.82 -21.57
N ARG A 150 3.09 6.46 -20.72
CA ARG A 150 3.60 5.79 -19.50
C ARG A 150 2.45 5.46 -18.55
N VAL A 151 1.51 6.38 -18.36
CA VAL A 151 0.33 6.16 -17.52
C VAL A 151 -0.57 5.07 -18.11
N ARG A 152 -0.81 5.05 -19.44
CA ARG A 152 -1.56 3.96 -20.09
C ARG A 152 -0.92 2.60 -19.87
N ARG A 153 0.41 2.49 -20.00
CA ARG A 153 1.14 1.22 -19.72
C ARG A 153 1.00 0.82 -18.26
N LEU A 154 1.13 1.77 -17.32
CA LEU A 154 0.94 1.52 -15.90
C LEU A 154 -0.48 1.02 -15.61
N CYS A 155 -1.50 1.62 -16.21
CA CYS A 155 -2.91 1.20 -16.08
C CYS A 155 -3.14 -0.19 -16.66
N ALA A 156 -2.55 -0.51 -17.83
CA ALA A 156 -2.60 -1.85 -18.38
C ALA A 156 -1.99 -2.89 -17.43
N LYS A 157 -0.84 -2.57 -16.83
CA LYS A 157 -0.20 -3.41 -15.81
C LYS A 157 -1.03 -3.50 -14.53
N ALA A 158 -1.73 -2.45 -14.13
CA ALA A 158 -2.63 -2.44 -12.97
C ALA A 158 -3.84 -3.37 -13.15
N ARG A 159 -4.40 -3.41 -14.36
CA ARG A 159 -5.52 -4.33 -14.72
C ARG A 159 -5.08 -5.78 -14.76
N GLN A 160 -3.84 -6.04 -15.19
CA GLN A 160 -3.27 -7.37 -15.31
C GLN A 160 -1.85 -7.41 -14.74
N PRO A 161 -1.72 -7.41 -13.40
CA PRO A 161 -0.43 -7.33 -12.74
C PRO A 161 0.44 -8.57 -12.91
N ILE A 162 -0.16 -9.72 -13.24
CA ILE A 162 0.51 -11.01 -13.41
C ILE A 162 0.32 -11.47 -14.86
N GLN A 163 1.38 -11.95 -15.51
CA GLN A 163 1.32 -12.45 -16.88
C GLN A 163 0.40 -13.68 -16.98
N ASN A 164 -0.35 -13.80 -18.08
CA ASN A 164 -1.34 -14.88 -18.30
C ASN A 164 -0.75 -16.29 -18.20
N ASP A 165 0.48 -16.50 -18.68
CA ASP A 165 1.14 -17.79 -18.57
C ASP A 165 1.44 -18.18 -17.12
N LEU A 166 1.79 -17.18 -16.28
CA LEU A 166 2.02 -17.38 -14.87
C LEU A 166 0.71 -17.59 -14.09
N VAL A 167 -0.35 -16.84 -14.44
CA VAL A 167 -1.71 -17.03 -13.89
C VAL A 167 -2.15 -18.49 -14.09
N ARG A 168 -2.01 -19.01 -15.32
CA ARG A 168 -2.33 -20.42 -15.64
C ARG A 168 -1.47 -21.43 -14.89
N LYS A 169 -0.15 -21.18 -14.79
CA LYS A 169 0.76 -22.07 -14.03
C LYS A 169 0.43 -22.13 -12.55
N LEU A 170 -0.07 -21.04 -11.99
CA LEU A 170 -0.49 -20.94 -10.59
C LEU A 170 -1.91 -21.49 -10.36
N GLY A 171 -2.72 -21.67 -11.40
CA GLY A 171 -4.12 -22.11 -11.31
C GLY A 171 -5.01 -21.10 -10.58
N ILE A 172 -4.83 -19.80 -10.88
CA ILE A 172 -5.51 -18.70 -10.20
C ILE A 172 -6.35 -17.84 -11.14
N GLU A 173 -6.76 -18.37 -12.29
CA GLU A 173 -7.55 -17.66 -13.30
C GLU A 173 -8.85 -17.07 -12.71
N GLU A 174 -9.49 -17.80 -11.81
CA GLU A 174 -10.76 -17.41 -11.19
C GLU A 174 -10.61 -16.25 -10.17
N LEU A 175 -9.38 -15.93 -9.74
CA LEU A 175 -9.17 -14.91 -8.70
C LEU A 175 -9.24 -13.47 -9.23
N ASP A 176 -9.18 -13.26 -10.53
CA ASP A 176 -9.18 -11.94 -11.19
C ASP A 176 -8.29 -10.90 -10.47
N VAL A 177 -7.04 -11.29 -10.21
CA VAL A 177 -6.11 -10.49 -9.40
C VAL A 177 -5.79 -9.16 -10.09
N LYS A 178 -6.13 -8.05 -9.45
CA LYS A 178 -5.84 -6.68 -9.88
C LYS A 178 -5.22 -5.89 -8.74
N VAL A 179 -4.57 -4.77 -9.04
CA VAL A 179 -4.13 -3.85 -7.98
C VAL A 179 -5.30 -3.02 -7.47
N ALA A 180 -5.16 -2.41 -6.29
CA ALA A 180 -6.22 -1.59 -5.69
C ALA A 180 -6.45 -0.29 -6.43
N ALA A 181 -5.36 0.40 -6.79
CA ALA A 181 -5.42 1.69 -7.48
C ALA A 181 -4.19 1.94 -8.34
N VAL A 182 -4.31 2.90 -9.25
CA VAL A 182 -3.20 3.59 -9.89
C VAL A 182 -3.08 4.96 -9.25
N CYS A 183 -1.85 5.36 -8.88
CA CYS A 183 -1.59 6.66 -8.24
C CYS A 183 -0.72 7.53 -9.16
N VAL A 184 -1.26 8.69 -9.54
CA VAL A 184 -0.68 9.61 -10.54
C VAL A 184 -0.75 11.07 -10.09
N TYR A 185 -0.12 11.98 -10.84
CA TYR A 185 -0.39 13.41 -10.73
C TYR A 185 -1.76 13.76 -11.32
N HIS A 186 -2.37 14.83 -10.83
CA HIS A 186 -3.70 15.29 -11.23
C HIS A 186 -3.87 15.47 -12.76
N THR A 187 -2.81 15.84 -13.48
CA THR A 187 -2.84 16.02 -14.95
C THR A 187 -3.12 14.71 -15.70
N PHE A 188 -2.94 13.55 -15.08
CA PHE A 188 -3.12 12.24 -15.71
C PHE A 188 -4.39 11.51 -15.24
N ILE A 189 -5.28 12.16 -14.48
CA ILE A 189 -6.50 11.52 -13.97
C ILE A 189 -7.38 11.04 -15.12
N GLU A 190 -7.62 11.86 -16.11
CA GLU A 190 -8.47 11.52 -17.26
C GLU A 190 -7.91 10.34 -18.05
N THR A 191 -6.61 10.36 -18.38
CA THR A 191 -5.91 9.27 -19.08
C THR A 191 -6.03 7.96 -18.29
N ALA A 192 -5.87 8.02 -16.95
CA ALA A 192 -5.98 6.85 -16.11
C ALA A 192 -7.42 6.32 -16.06
N LEU A 193 -8.43 7.19 -15.90
CA LEU A 193 -9.84 6.80 -15.86
C LEU A 193 -10.27 6.11 -17.16
N GLN A 194 -9.96 6.72 -18.33
CA GLN A 194 -10.27 6.14 -19.63
C GLN A 194 -9.63 4.76 -19.81
N THR A 195 -8.36 4.61 -19.40
CA THR A 195 -7.64 3.34 -19.57
C THR A 195 -8.12 2.26 -18.60
N LEU A 196 -8.61 2.64 -17.40
CA LEU A 196 -9.08 1.73 -16.36
C LEU A 196 -10.58 1.47 -16.41
N GLU A 197 -11.31 2.04 -17.38
CA GLU A 197 -12.75 1.86 -17.50
C GLU A 197 -13.17 0.37 -17.44
N GLY A 198 -14.19 0.07 -16.65
CA GLY A 198 -14.71 -1.29 -16.45
C GLY A 198 -13.78 -2.26 -15.68
N SER A 199 -12.59 -1.82 -15.24
CA SER A 199 -11.63 -2.70 -14.55
C SER A 199 -11.89 -2.86 -13.05
N GLY A 200 -12.56 -1.89 -12.41
CA GLY A 200 -12.70 -1.80 -10.95
C GLY A 200 -11.44 -1.27 -10.23
N VAL A 201 -10.33 -1.03 -10.94
CA VAL A 201 -9.13 -0.39 -10.37
C VAL A 201 -9.38 1.09 -10.16
N ARG A 202 -9.12 1.61 -8.97
CA ARG A 202 -9.36 3.01 -8.63
C ARG A 202 -8.26 3.93 -9.17
N VAL A 203 -8.59 5.21 -9.36
CA VAL A 203 -7.63 6.26 -9.66
C VAL A 203 -7.42 7.12 -8.42
N ALA A 204 -6.18 7.16 -7.93
CA ALA A 204 -5.73 8.02 -6.87
C ALA A 204 -4.87 9.15 -7.44
N ALA A 205 -5.07 10.37 -6.97
CA ALA A 205 -4.24 11.52 -7.36
C ALA A 205 -3.50 12.09 -6.15
N VAL A 206 -2.21 12.41 -6.31
CA VAL A 206 -1.49 13.21 -5.30
C VAL A 206 -1.89 14.67 -5.44
N SER A 207 -1.95 15.38 -4.32
CA SER A 207 -2.45 16.75 -4.26
C SER A 207 -1.75 17.57 -3.17
N THR A 208 -2.21 18.81 -2.99
CA THR A 208 -1.78 19.76 -1.97
C THR A 208 -0.35 20.25 -2.12
N GLY A 209 0.08 20.45 -3.38
CA GLY A 209 1.45 20.86 -3.69
C GLY A 209 2.47 19.74 -3.44
N PHE A 210 2.07 18.50 -3.78
CA PHE A 210 2.94 17.34 -3.66
C PHE A 210 4.28 17.54 -4.42
N PRO A 211 5.45 17.13 -3.83
CA PRO A 211 5.63 16.45 -2.55
C PRO A 211 5.82 17.37 -1.34
N ALA A 212 6.02 18.66 -1.51
CA ALA A 212 6.44 19.57 -0.45
C ALA A 212 5.30 19.98 0.51
N GLY A 213 4.08 20.15 0.00
CA GLY A 213 2.92 20.54 0.80
C GLY A 213 2.96 22.01 1.27
N LEU A 214 3.66 22.91 0.55
CA LEU A 214 3.95 24.28 1.00
C LEU A 214 3.24 25.37 0.18
N SER A 215 2.40 25.03 -0.78
CA SER A 215 1.56 26.00 -1.48
C SER A 215 0.53 26.61 -0.50
N PRO A 216 0.03 27.83 -0.75
CA PRO A 216 -1.03 28.43 0.06
C PRO A 216 -2.23 27.50 0.22
N LEU A 217 -2.90 27.53 1.39
CA LEU A 217 -4.00 26.61 1.70
C LEU A 217 -5.13 26.66 0.66
N ALA A 218 -5.49 27.86 0.21
CA ALA A 218 -6.55 28.04 -0.78
C ALA A 218 -6.25 27.32 -2.09
N GLU A 219 -4.98 27.39 -2.56
CA GLU A 219 -4.53 26.73 -3.79
C GLU A 219 -4.55 25.20 -3.64
N ARG A 220 -4.13 24.70 -2.48
CA ARG A 220 -4.15 23.26 -2.18
C ARG A 220 -5.58 22.70 -2.12
N VAL A 221 -6.51 23.44 -1.54
CA VAL A 221 -7.94 23.10 -1.52
C VAL A 221 -8.52 23.13 -2.94
N ALA A 222 -8.15 24.12 -3.75
CA ALA A 222 -8.58 24.19 -5.16
C ALA A 222 -8.02 23.04 -6.00
N GLU A 223 -6.78 22.61 -5.77
CA GLU A 223 -6.16 21.45 -6.42
C GLU A 223 -6.93 20.15 -6.12
N ILE A 224 -7.33 19.93 -4.85
CA ILE A 224 -8.16 18.78 -4.46
C ILE A 224 -9.49 18.80 -5.22
N ARG A 225 -10.21 19.93 -5.20
CA ARG A 225 -11.52 20.04 -5.87
C ARG A 225 -11.41 19.73 -7.35
N ARG A 226 -10.43 20.30 -8.05
CA ARG A 226 -10.20 19.99 -9.48
C ARG A 226 -9.89 18.51 -9.72
N SER A 227 -9.14 17.86 -8.84
CA SER A 227 -8.86 16.43 -8.96
C SER A 227 -10.12 15.58 -8.75
N VAL A 228 -10.99 15.96 -7.83
CA VAL A 228 -12.28 15.30 -7.59
C VAL A 228 -13.24 15.54 -8.77
N GLU A 229 -13.34 16.76 -9.25
CA GLU A 229 -14.13 17.13 -10.44
C GLU A 229 -13.67 16.38 -11.70
N ALA A 230 -12.35 16.12 -11.83
CA ALA A 230 -11.79 15.30 -12.90
C ALA A 230 -12.07 13.79 -12.73
N GLY A 231 -12.70 13.37 -11.62
CA GLY A 231 -13.15 12.00 -11.38
C GLY A 231 -12.19 11.14 -10.56
N ALA A 232 -11.20 11.70 -9.89
CA ALA A 232 -10.34 10.92 -9.00
C ALA A 232 -11.16 10.27 -7.87
N HIS A 233 -10.98 8.97 -7.66
CA HIS A 233 -11.66 8.23 -6.61
C HIS A 233 -11.02 8.44 -5.22
N GLU A 234 -9.72 8.75 -5.20
CA GLU A 234 -8.92 8.85 -3.99
C GLU A 234 -7.92 10.01 -4.13
N ILE A 235 -7.71 10.77 -3.05
CA ILE A 235 -6.80 11.92 -3.03
C ILE A 235 -5.74 11.72 -1.94
N ASP A 236 -4.48 11.67 -2.33
CA ASP A 236 -3.34 11.57 -1.43
C ASP A 236 -2.82 13.00 -1.13
N VAL A 237 -3.16 13.55 0.03
CA VAL A 237 -2.84 14.93 0.45
C VAL A 237 -1.60 15.01 1.32
N VAL A 238 -0.76 16.03 1.16
CA VAL A 238 0.44 16.26 1.97
C VAL A 238 0.17 17.32 3.02
N ILE A 239 0.52 17.04 4.28
CA ILE A 239 0.42 18.01 5.38
C ILE A 239 1.54 19.05 5.38
N THR A 240 1.30 20.19 6.02
CA THR A 240 2.36 21.15 6.37
C THR A 240 3.13 20.62 7.58
N ARG A 241 4.26 19.94 7.34
CA ARG A 241 5.11 19.35 8.40
C ARG A 241 5.58 20.36 9.45
N GLY A 242 5.74 21.64 9.06
CA GLY A 242 6.06 22.72 9.97
C GLY A 242 5.08 22.91 11.13
N TYR A 243 3.82 22.49 10.99
CA TYR A 243 2.85 22.53 12.09
C TYR A 243 3.20 21.50 13.17
N VAL A 244 3.68 20.33 12.77
CA VAL A 244 4.11 19.27 13.70
C VAL A 244 5.32 19.72 14.50
N PHE A 245 6.32 20.31 13.85
CA PHE A 245 7.54 20.82 14.52
C PHE A 245 7.24 21.93 15.51
N GLY A 246 6.33 22.83 15.17
CA GLY A 246 5.90 23.93 16.02
C GLY A 246 4.86 23.55 17.08
N GLY A 247 4.43 22.30 17.15
CA GLY A 247 3.34 21.85 18.04
C GLY A 247 2.00 22.52 17.76
N ARG A 248 1.79 23.02 16.52
CA ARG A 248 0.59 23.74 16.09
C ARG A 248 -0.51 22.76 15.67
N TRP A 249 -0.96 21.95 16.63
CA TRP A 249 -1.88 20.83 16.36
C TRP A 249 -3.24 21.29 15.85
N GLN A 250 -3.74 22.44 16.34
CA GLN A 250 -4.99 23.02 15.82
C GLN A 250 -4.85 23.40 14.34
N ALA A 251 -3.76 24.04 13.94
CA ALA A 251 -3.52 24.41 12.55
C ALA A 251 -3.40 23.19 11.64
N LEU A 252 -2.79 22.09 12.13
CA LEU A 252 -2.73 20.83 11.40
C LEU A 252 -4.12 20.21 11.24
N TYR A 253 -4.92 20.22 12.31
CA TYR A 253 -6.29 19.71 12.29
C TYR A 253 -7.15 20.49 11.29
N ASP A 254 -7.13 21.83 11.36
CA ASP A 254 -7.92 22.71 10.50
C ASP A 254 -7.53 22.54 9.02
N GLU A 255 -6.23 22.41 8.75
CA GLU A 255 -5.72 22.12 7.39
C GLU A 255 -6.28 20.80 6.85
N VAL A 256 -6.15 19.70 7.61
CA VAL A 256 -6.62 18.37 7.16
C VAL A 256 -8.14 18.31 7.07
N ALA A 257 -8.87 18.98 7.98
CA ALA A 257 -10.32 19.09 7.92
C ALA A 257 -10.79 19.85 6.66
N ALA A 258 -10.08 20.93 6.28
CA ALA A 258 -10.35 21.65 5.03
C ALA A 258 -10.10 20.76 3.80
N PHE A 259 -9.05 19.92 3.82
CA PHE A 259 -8.79 18.95 2.77
C PHE A 259 -9.88 17.88 2.70
N LYS A 260 -10.32 17.35 3.86
CA LYS A 260 -11.41 16.37 3.91
C LYS A 260 -12.69 16.92 3.31
N GLN A 261 -13.05 18.15 3.66
CA GLN A 261 -14.22 18.82 3.08
C GLN A 261 -14.10 18.98 1.56
N ALA A 262 -12.91 19.31 1.05
CA ALA A 262 -12.65 19.46 -0.38
C ALA A 262 -12.71 18.14 -1.14
N CYS A 263 -12.35 17.01 -0.49
CA CYS A 263 -12.44 15.67 -1.08
C CYS A 263 -13.88 15.18 -1.31
N GLY A 264 -14.87 15.73 -0.59
CA GLY A 264 -16.26 15.27 -0.71
C GLY A 264 -16.37 13.75 -0.52
N ASN A 265 -16.82 13.05 -1.56
CA ASN A 265 -16.97 11.59 -1.57
C ASN A 265 -15.67 10.82 -1.92
N ALA A 266 -14.61 11.50 -2.35
CA ALA A 266 -13.34 10.86 -2.63
C ALA A 266 -12.63 10.46 -1.33
N HIS A 267 -11.99 9.28 -1.31
CA HIS A 267 -11.22 8.83 -0.16
C HIS A 267 -9.97 9.68 0.03
N MET A 268 -9.80 10.24 1.22
CA MET A 268 -8.63 11.04 1.56
C MET A 268 -7.55 10.23 2.25
N LYS A 269 -6.33 10.22 1.69
CA LYS A 269 -5.16 9.62 2.32
C LYS A 269 -4.17 10.72 2.72
N VAL A 270 -3.92 10.85 4.00
CA VAL A 270 -3.08 11.93 4.55
C VAL A 270 -1.62 11.50 4.65
N ILE A 271 -0.77 12.10 3.84
CA ILE A 271 0.67 11.85 3.81
C ILE A 271 1.33 12.67 4.92
N LEU A 272 1.92 11.97 5.89
CA LEU A 272 2.55 12.62 7.04
C LEU A 272 3.99 13.08 6.77
N GLY A 273 4.70 12.43 5.81
CA GLY A 273 6.13 12.68 5.57
C GLY A 273 6.97 12.20 6.75
N THR A 274 6.77 10.95 7.18
CA THR A 274 7.26 10.41 8.45
C THR A 274 8.78 10.44 8.59
N GLY A 275 9.53 10.38 7.48
CA GLY A 275 10.98 10.51 7.47
C GLY A 275 11.49 11.88 7.94
N ASP A 276 10.68 12.91 7.73
CA ASP A 276 11.01 14.28 8.14
C ASP A 276 10.53 14.60 9.56
N LEU A 277 9.60 13.82 10.15
CA LEU A 277 8.99 14.15 11.45
C LEU A 277 9.89 13.93 12.67
N LEU A 278 11.13 13.53 12.49
CA LEU A 278 12.22 13.42 13.45
C LEU A 278 12.02 12.34 14.54
N THR A 279 10.82 12.20 15.11
CA THR A 279 10.57 11.29 16.23
C THR A 279 9.32 10.43 16.00
N LEU A 280 9.32 9.20 16.51
CA LEU A 280 8.16 8.34 16.49
C LEU A 280 6.97 8.94 17.26
N ARG A 281 7.23 9.78 18.27
CA ARG A 281 6.20 10.51 19.00
C ARG A 281 5.49 11.53 18.12
N ASN A 282 6.23 12.27 17.29
CA ASN A 282 5.64 13.20 16.32
C ASN A 282 4.80 12.47 15.27
N VAL A 283 5.27 11.30 14.80
CA VAL A 283 4.52 10.46 13.88
C VAL A 283 3.18 10.03 14.50
N ALA A 284 3.18 9.54 15.74
CA ALA A 284 1.96 9.12 16.43
C ALA A 284 0.98 10.29 16.62
N ARG A 285 1.47 11.45 17.06
CA ARG A 285 0.65 12.67 17.25
C ARG A 285 0.04 13.16 15.94
N ALA A 286 0.85 13.26 14.89
CA ALA A 286 0.36 13.66 13.57
C ALA A 286 -0.66 12.68 13.01
N SER A 287 -0.47 11.36 13.26
CA SER A 287 -1.44 10.32 12.90
C SER A 287 -2.79 10.53 13.57
N LEU A 288 -2.80 10.77 14.90
CA LEU A 288 -4.03 11.03 15.64
C LEU A 288 -4.75 12.29 15.17
N VAL A 289 -4.01 13.41 15.00
CA VAL A 289 -4.61 14.65 14.52
C VAL A 289 -5.21 14.49 13.13
N ALA A 290 -4.51 13.80 12.22
CA ALA A 290 -5.03 13.53 10.87
C ALA A 290 -6.31 12.68 10.91
N MET A 291 -6.37 11.65 11.76
CA MET A 291 -7.55 10.80 11.93
C MET A 291 -8.71 11.57 12.56
N MET A 292 -8.47 12.39 13.60
CA MET A 292 -9.48 13.26 14.20
C MET A 292 -10.06 14.23 13.17
N ALA A 293 -9.25 14.73 12.23
CA ALA A 293 -9.67 15.62 11.16
C ALA A 293 -10.39 14.91 9.98
N GLY A 294 -10.63 13.60 10.06
CA GLY A 294 -11.40 12.84 9.09
C GLY A 294 -10.58 12.14 8.00
N ALA A 295 -9.29 11.86 8.22
CA ALA A 295 -8.51 11.04 7.29
C ALA A 295 -9.12 9.63 7.14
N ASP A 296 -9.40 9.20 5.91
CA ASP A 296 -9.81 7.81 5.64
C ASP A 296 -8.62 6.86 5.69
N PHE A 297 -7.44 7.36 5.33
CA PHE A 297 -6.14 6.69 5.44
C PHE A 297 -5.09 7.63 5.98
N ILE A 298 -4.16 7.10 6.76
CA ILE A 298 -2.88 7.77 7.03
C ILE A 298 -1.77 7.08 6.23
N LYS A 299 -0.93 7.89 5.57
CA LYS A 299 0.14 7.44 4.68
C LYS A 299 1.49 7.88 5.22
N THR A 300 2.49 7.00 5.16
CA THR A 300 3.82 7.30 5.70
C THR A 300 4.49 8.48 5.01
N SER A 301 4.66 8.42 3.69
CA SER A 301 5.63 9.26 2.97
C SER A 301 5.17 9.61 1.57
N THR A 302 5.77 10.60 0.96
CA THR A 302 5.59 10.95 -0.46
C THR A 302 6.34 9.98 -1.37
N GLY A 303 7.39 9.34 -0.87
CA GLY A 303 8.35 8.57 -1.67
C GLY A 303 9.52 9.42 -2.20
N LYS A 304 9.54 10.71 -1.88
CA LYS A 304 10.58 11.67 -2.30
C LYS A 304 11.51 12.07 -1.14
N GLU A 305 11.19 11.68 0.09
CA GLU A 305 12.05 11.88 1.26
C GLU A 305 13.25 10.94 1.23
N PRO A 306 14.38 11.29 1.89
CA PRO A 306 15.54 10.40 2.05
C PRO A 306 15.19 9.10 2.80
N THR A 307 14.33 9.21 3.82
CA THR A 307 13.80 8.07 4.58
C THR A 307 12.29 8.01 4.40
N ASN A 308 11.79 6.86 3.98
CA ASN A 308 10.37 6.66 3.71
C ASN A 308 9.76 5.65 4.71
N ALA A 309 8.91 4.72 4.23
CA ALA A 309 8.25 3.74 5.07
C ALA A 309 9.25 2.80 5.75
N THR A 310 9.22 2.75 7.08
CA THR A 310 9.96 1.79 7.90
C THR A 310 9.01 1.05 8.83
N LEU A 311 9.30 -0.20 9.17
CA LEU A 311 8.44 -0.98 10.07
C LEU A 311 8.27 -0.33 11.46
N PRO A 312 9.31 0.30 12.10
CA PRO A 312 9.09 1.03 13.33
C PRO A 312 8.07 2.16 13.23
N VAL A 313 8.12 2.96 12.15
CA VAL A 313 7.13 4.00 11.85
C VAL A 313 5.75 3.37 11.63
N GLY A 314 5.68 2.30 10.83
CA GLY A 314 4.44 1.58 10.60
C GLY A 314 3.81 1.05 11.89
N LEU A 315 4.60 0.48 12.79
CA LEU A 315 4.13 -0.02 14.08
C LEU A 315 3.52 1.10 14.94
N VAL A 316 4.12 2.28 14.92
CA VAL A 316 3.58 3.45 15.65
C VAL A 316 2.25 3.90 15.05
N MET A 317 2.18 4.01 13.73
CA MET A 317 0.97 4.42 13.03
C MET A 317 -0.16 3.41 13.19
N THR A 318 0.12 2.11 13.13
CA THR A 318 -0.90 1.05 13.34
C THR A 318 -1.42 1.04 14.76
N ARG A 319 -0.58 1.34 15.77
CA ARG A 319 -1.02 1.48 17.15
C ARG A 319 -1.91 2.70 17.34
N ALA A 320 -1.58 3.82 16.71
CA ALA A 320 -2.45 4.99 16.72
C ALA A 320 -3.81 4.70 16.05
N ILE A 321 -3.83 3.95 14.94
CA ILE A 321 -5.09 3.49 14.31
C ILE A 321 -5.89 2.61 15.26
N ARG A 322 -5.26 1.66 15.93
CA ARG A 322 -5.94 0.77 16.88
C ARG A 322 -6.57 1.56 18.02
N GLU A 323 -5.78 2.42 18.66
CA GLU A 323 -6.25 3.27 19.76
C GLU A 323 -7.41 4.17 19.33
N TYR A 324 -7.30 4.77 18.13
CA TYR A 324 -8.36 5.59 17.57
C TYR A 324 -9.64 4.77 17.32
N ALA A 325 -9.52 3.58 16.74
CA ALA A 325 -10.66 2.70 16.49
C ALA A 325 -11.30 2.20 17.80
N GLU A 326 -10.52 1.90 18.83
CA GLU A 326 -11.01 1.48 20.15
C GLU A 326 -11.80 2.60 20.84
N GLN A 327 -11.37 3.85 20.71
CA GLN A 327 -12.03 4.99 21.34
C GLN A 327 -13.24 5.52 20.56
N THR A 328 -13.21 5.45 19.24
CA THR A 328 -14.22 6.10 18.39
C THR A 328 -15.14 5.13 17.67
N GLY A 329 -14.76 3.86 17.56
CA GLY A 329 -15.43 2.87 16.70
C GLY A 329 -15.19 3.05 15.20
N MET A 330 -14.43 4.08 14.78
CA MET A 330 -14.17 4.38 13.38
C MET A 330 -12.90 3.67 12.89
N SER A 331 -12.94 3.21 11.63
CA SER A 331 -11.82 2.52 11.00
C SER A 331 -11.06 3.44 10.06
N VAL A 332 -9.75 3.53 10.24
CA VAL A 332 -8.86 4.27 9.37
C VAL A 332 -7.87 3.32 8.72
N GLY A 333 -7.66 3.46 7.41
CA GLY A 333 -6.70 2.65 6.67
C GLY A 333 -5.26 3.14 6.85
N PHE A 334 -4.33 2.27 6.48
CA PHE A 334 -2.90 2.56 6.51
C PHE A 334 -2.27 2.36 5.12
N LYS A 335 -1.48 3.34 4.66
CA LYS A 335 -0.69 3.22 3.42
C LYS A 335 0.79 3.33 3.70
N ALA A 336 1.52 2.22 3.50
CA ALA A 336 2.98 2.22 3.48
C ALA A 336 3.46 2.68 2.11
N ALA A 337 4.27 3.74 2.03
CA ALA A 337 4.73 4.29 0.76
C ALA A 337 6.21 4.70 0.79
N GLY A 338 6.89 4.45 -0.34
CA GLY A 338 8.29 4.76 -0.55
C GLY A 338 9.25 3.71 0.01
N GLY A 339 10.23 3.31 -0.80
CA GLY A 339 11.28 2.36 -0.40
C GLY A 339 10.87 0.88 -0.40
N LEU A 340 9.65 0.55 -0.76
CA LEU A 340 9.14 -0.83 -0.82
C LEU A 340 9.48 -1.45 -2.17
N ARG A 341 10.38 -2.43 -2.20
CA ARG A 341 10.93 -2.98 -3.43
C ARG A 341 10.90 -4.50 -3.52
N THR A 342 10.81 -5.21 -2.39
CA THR A 342 10.95 -6.67 -2.36
C THR A 342 9.70 -7.36 -1.86
N ALA A 343 9.41 -8.53 -2.41
CA ALA A 343 8.33 -9.41 -2.00
C ALA A 343 8.40 -9.75 -0.50
N LYS A 344 9.62 -9.92 0.04
CA LYS A 344 9.80 -10.13 1.48
C LYS A 344 9.30 -8.94 2.31
N GLN A 345 9.63 -7.71 1.90
CA GLN A 345 9.11 -6.53 2.60
C GLN A 345 7.57 -6.52 2.63
N SER A 346 6.91 -6.86 1.51
CA SER A 346 5.44 -6.88 1.48
C SER A 346 4.85 -7.89 2.48
N THR A 347 5.45 -9.06 2.63
CA THR A 347 5.00 -10.05 3.62
C THR A 347 5.27 -9.61 5.05
N ASP A 348 6.39 -8.93 5.33
CA ASP A 348 6.69 -8.37 6.65
C ASP A 348 5.65 -7.30 7.06
N TRP A 349 5.27 -6.42 6.13
CA TRP A 349 4.23 -5.40 6.34
C TRP A 349 2.85 -6.03 6.58
N LEU A 350 2.44 -6.99 5.74
CA LEU A 350 1.16 -7.67 5.93
C LEU A 350 1.10 -8.46 7.25
N ALA A 351 2.21 -9.08 7.65
CA ALA A 351 2.32 -9.75 8.95
C ALA A 351 2.14 -8.76 10.10
N MET A 352 2.76 -7.57 10.03
CA MET A 352 2.59 -6.52 11.03
C MET A 352 1.15 -6.03 11.09
N MET A 353 0.52 -5.75 9.96
CA MET A 353 -0.88 -5.33 9.92
C MET A 353 -1.80 -6.37 10.56
N LYS A 354 -1.61 -7.64 10.20
CA LYS A 354 -2.40 -8.74 10.77
C LYS A 354 -2.21 -8.87 12.29
N GLU A 355 -0.99 -8.74 12.79
CA GLU A 355 -0.70 -8.89 14.22
C GLU A 355 -1.18 -7.71 15.07
N GLU A 356 -1.09 -6.51 14.55
CA GLU A 356 -1.43 -5.30 15.31
C GLU A 356 -2.91 -4.89 15.15
N LEU A 357 -3.54 -5.14 14.00
CA LEU A 357 -4.89 -4.66 13.68
C LEU A 357 -5.87 -5.77 13.25
N GLY A 358 -5.37 -6.98 13.01
CA GLY A 358 -6.20 -8.10 12.56
C GLY A 358 -6.28 -8.26 11.04
N LEU A 359 -6.98 -9.31 10.61
CA LEU A 359 -7.00 -9.76 9.21
C LEU A 359 -7.68 -8.74 8.27
N SER A 360 -8.65 -7.98 8.75
CA SER A 360 -9.36 -6.95 7.97
C SER A 360 -8.39 -5.89 7.44
N TRP A 361 -7.37 -5.52 8.22
CA TRP A 361 -6.31 -4.59 7.81
C TRP A 361 -5.23 -5.21 6.92
N THR A 362 -5.50 -6.34 6.30
CA THR A 362 -4.68 -6.89 5.21
C THR A 362 -5.39 -6.84 3.86
N ARG A 363 -6.51 -6.11 3.74
CA ARG A 363 -7.29 -5.92 2.52
C ARG A 363 -7.16 -4.50 2.01
N SER A 364 -7.40 -4.32 0.72
CA SER A 364 -7.24 -3.02 0.03
C SER A 364 -8.09 -1.89 0.60
N GLU A 365 -9.18 -2.20 1.29
CA GLU A 365 -10.05 -1.22 1.91
C GLU A 365 -9.41 -0.53 3.11
N LEU A 366 -8.47 -1.20 3.79
CA LEU A 366 -7.82 -0.69 5.00
C LEU A 366 -6.29 -0.72 4.96
N PHE A 367 -5.69 -1.30 3.90
CA PHE A 367 -4.24 -1.32 3.74
C PHE A 367 -3.82 -1.12 2.29
N ARG A 368 -2.81 -0.29 2.07
CA ARG A 368 -2.23 -0.08 0.75
C ARG A 368 -0.70 -0.07 0.78
N PHE A 369 -0.11 -0.53 -0.31
CA PHE A 369 1.30 -0.31 -0.66
C PHE A 369 1.40 0.77 -1.73
N GLY A 370 2.05 1.89 -1.44
CA GLY A 370 2.44 2.85 -2.47
C GLY A 370 3.77 2.44 -3.09
N ALA A 371 3.74 1.77 -4.23
CA ALA A 371 4.94 1.18 -4.84
C ALA A 371 4.82 1.05 -6.36
N SER A 372 5.96 0.81 -7.03
CA SER A 372 6.05 0.44 -8.43
C SER A 372 6.88 -0.85 -8.59
N SER A 373 8.18 -0.80 -8.37
CA SER A 373 9.10 -1.93 -8.56
C SER A 373 8.80 -3.16 -7.70
N LEU A 374 8.09 -3.01 -6.60
CA LEU A 374 7.64 -4.11 -5.74
C LEU A 374 6.85 -5.17 -6.52
N LEU A 375 6.00 -4.75 -7.48
CA LEU A 375 5.20 -5.67 -8.27
C LEU A 375 6.06 -6.65 -9.07
N GLY A 376 7.11 -6.15 -9.73
CA GLY A 376 8.04 -7.00 -10.51
C GLY A 376 8.76 -8.02 -9.64
N ASP A 377 9.17 -7.66 -8.42
CA ASP A 377 9.80 -8.62 -7.51
C ASP A 377 8.80 -9.67 -6.99
N ILE A 378 7.55 -9.28 -6.75
CA ILE A 378 6.48 -10.23 -6.40
C ILE A 378 6.23 -11.20 -7.55
N GLU A 379 6.14 -10.75 -8.80
CA GLU A 379 5.97 -11.62 -9.96
C GLU A 379 7.12 -12.63 -10.08
N ARG A 380 8.38 -12.17 -9.88
CA ARG A 380 9.55 -13.06 -9.89
C ARG A 380 9.47 -14.14 -8.80
N GLN A 381 9.00 -13.81 -7.61
CA GLN A 381 8.80 -14.79 -6.53
C GLN A 381 7.65 -15.76 -6.85
N LEU A 382 6.57 -15.30 -7.45
CA LEU A 382 5.47 -16.14 -7.90
C LEU A 382 5.91 -17.07 -9.04
N GLU A 383 6.74 -16.59 -9.99
CA GLU A 383 7.31 -17.44 -11.04
C GLU A 383 8.25 -18.49 -10.46
N HIS A 384 9.09 -18.11 -9.49
CA HIS A 384 9.92 -19.08 -8.78
C HIS A 384 9.07 -20.15 -8.06
N HIS A 385 7.99 -19.74 -7.41
CA HIS A 385 7.06 -20.67 -6.75
C HIS A 385 6.45 -21.66 -7.76
N ALA A 386 6.01 -21.18 -8.93
CA ALA A 386 5.35 -22.00 -9.94
C ALA A 386 6.32 -22.91 -10.71
N THR A 387 7.58 -22.50 -10.92
CA THR A 387 8.52 -23.15 -11.84
C THR A 387 9.77 -23.71 -11.19
N GLY A 388 10.07 -23.30 -9.95
CA GLY A 388 11.33 -23.57 -9.25
C GLY A 388 12.53 -22.76 -9.75
N ARG A 389 12.33 -21.80 -10.68
CA ARG A 389 13.37 -20.99 -11.29
C ARG A 389 13.07 -19.49 -11.18
N TYR A 390 14.09 -18.68 -10.89
CA TYR A 390 13.95 -17.22 -10.97
C TYR A 390 13.98 -16.75 -12.41
N SER A 391 13.03 -15.91 -12.78
CA SER A 391 13.00 -15.25 -14.08
C SER A 391 13.94 -14.05 -14.14
N ALA A 392 14.32 -13.69 -15.36
CA ALA A 392 15.05 -12.45 -15.61
C ALA A 392 14.14 -11.24 -15.34
N GLU A 393 14.74 -10.11 -14.90
CA GLU A 393 14.02 -8.91 -14.52
C GLU A 393 13.17 -8.33 -15.68
N TYR A 394 13.69 -8.38 -16.91
CA TYR A 394 13.00 -7.87 -18.11
C TYR A 394 11.70 -8.61 -18.44
N ARG A 395 11.44 -9.78 -17.85
CA ARG A 395 10.17 -10.51 -18.04
C ARG A 395 8.98 -9.84 -17.35
N HIS A 396 9.23 -9.01 -16.37
CA HIS A 396 8.19 -8.39 -15.54
C HIS A 396 8.32 -6.86 -15.55
N PRO A 397 8.21 -6.22 -16.74
CA PRO A 397 8.28 -4.76 -16.82
C PRO A 397 7.09 -4.12 -16.11
N ILE A 398 7.32 -2.98 -15.47
CA ILE A 398 6.27 -2.24 -14.77
C ILE A 398 5.61 -1.23 -15.71
N ALA A 399 6.36 -0.30 -16.27
CA ALA A 399 5.90 0.70 -17.25
C ALA A 399 7.08 1.48 -17.86
#